data_292d5714ecf256f39cf90d6e4cfc2943
#
_entry.id   292d5714ecf256f39cf90d6e4cfc2943
#
_cell.length_a   1.000
_cell.length_b   1.000
_cell.length_c   1.000
_cell.angle_alpha   90.00
_cell.angle_beta   90.00
_cell.angle_gamma   90.00
#
_symmetry.space_group_name_H-M   'P 1'
#
loop_
_entity.id
_entity.type
_entity.pdbx_description
1 polymer ?
#
loop_
_entity_poly.entity_id
_entity_poly.type
_entity_poly.pdbx_seq_one_letter_code
_entity_poly.pdbx_strand_id
1 'polypeptide(L)'
;MAALRDRSRPRRSLDARAAKRVAYDLLSRKPWSRRELAARLRRRGAPPEVVEDVVAALEVQGYVDDAAFARQWADGRASRRHLRSLRLRDELLRKGVSRRHADAALRQAFAETGEEERALEVARRRLPALRRQNTDRAAPKLRDHLLRRGYPPDVVRRVLHRLLRVDTEE
;
A
#
# COMPACT_ATOMS: atom_id res chain seq x y z
N MET A 1 33.25 -41.16 -17.73
CA MET A 1 31.87 -41.06 -18.29
C MET A 1 31.02 -40.41 -17.23
N ALA A 2 30.74 -39.10 -17.40
CA ALA A 2 29.93 -38.32 -16.45
C ALA A 2 28.44 -38.50 -16.78
N ALA A 3 27.68 -39.01 -15.82
CA ALA A 3 26.22 -39.17 -15.94
C ALA A 3 25.57 -37.78 -16.01
N LEU A 4 25.03 -37.42 -17.16
CA LEU A 4 24.13 -36.27 -17.36
C LEU A 4 22.92 -36.51 -16.45
N ARG A 5 22.82 -35.73 -15.36
CA ARG A 5 21.62 -35.65 -14.55
C ARG A 5 20.50 -35.08 -15.40
N ASP A 6 19.56 -35.93 -15.77
CA ASP A 6 18.30 -35.57 -16.42
C ASP A 6 17.55 -34.51 -15.59
N ARG A 7 17.58 -33.24 -16.07
CA ARG A 7 16.89 -32.09 -15.46
C ARG A 7 15.45 -31.94 -15.96
N SER A 8 14.91 -32.91 -16.65
CA SER A 8 13.58 -32.87 -17.28
C SER A 8 12.48 -33.63 -16.54
N ARG A 9 12.54 -33.75 -15.20
CA ARG A 9 11.35 -34.15 -14.46
C ARG A 9 10.34 -33.00 -14.50
N PRO A 10 9.16 -33.17 -15.13
CA PRO A 10 8.12 -32.16 -15.10
C PRO A 10 7.78 -31.91 -13.63
N ARG A 11 7.87 -30.65 -13.18
CA ARG A 11 7.38 -30.28 -11.85
C ARG A 11 5.94 -30.74 -11.80
N ARG A 12 5.63 -31.72 -10.94
CA ARG A 12 4.25 -32.19 -10.73
C ARG A 12 3.39 -30.94 -10.50
N SER A 13 2.45 -30.71 -11.41
CA SER A 13 1.47 -29.64 -11.26
C SER A 13 0.72 -29.88 -9.95
N LEU A 14 0.48 -28.81 -9.18
CA LEU A 14 -0.31 -28.92 -7.96
C LEU A 14 -1.76 -29.18 -8.33
N ASP A 15 -2.33 -30.30 -7.87
CA ASP A 15 -3.77 -30.51 -7.91
C ASP A 15 -4.51 -29.56 -6.95
N ALA A 16 -5.83 -29.47 -7.05
CA ALA A 16 -6.66 -28.58 -6.24
C ALA A 16 -6.47 -28.80 -4.73
N ARG A 17 -6.33 -30.08 -4.28
CA ARG A 17 -6.14 -30.41 -2.87
C ARG A 17 -4.78 -29.92 -2.35
N ALA A 18 -3.72 -30.12 -3.12
CA ALA A 18 -2.38 -29.67 -2.77
C ALA A 18 -2.28 -28.13 -2.82
N ALA A 19 -2.89 -27.50 -3.83
CA ALA A 19 -2.94 -26.03 -3.93
C ALA A 19 -3.68 -25.41 -2.74
N LYS A 20 -4.79 -26.00 -2.29
CA LYS A 20 -5.56 -25.55 -1.13
C LYS A 20 -4.74 -25.66 0.16
N ARG A 21 -4.02 -26.77 0.38
CA ARG A 21 -3.11 -26.90 1.55
C ARG A 21 -2.02 -25.83 1.54
N VAL A 22 -1.42 -25.60 0.37
CA VAL A 22 -0.41 -24.53 0.21
C VAL A 22 -0.99 -23.16 0.50
N ALA A 23 -2.21 -22.88 0.06
CA ALA A 23 -2.89 -21.63 0.33
C ALA A 23 -3.14 -21.41 1.83
N TYR A 24 -3.63 -22.44 2.53
CA TYR A 24 -3.80 -22.37 3.99
C TYR A 24 -2.48 -22.14 4.74
N ASP A 25 -1.40 -22.83 4.35
CA ASP A 25 -0.07 -22.59 4.94
C ASP A 25 0.42 -21.15 4.71
N LEU A 26 0.14 -20.57 3.55
CA LEU A 26 0.49 -19.18 3.27
C LEU A 26 -0.35 -18.19 4.10
N LEU A 27 -1.65 -18.43 4.20
CA LEU A 27 -2.60 -17.58 4.91
C LEU A 27 -2.42 -17.63 6.44
N SER A 28 -1.99 -18.78 6.98
CA SER A 28 -1.71 -18.93 8.42
C SER A 28 -0.53 -18.07 8.89
N ARG A 29 0.37 -17.69 8.00
CA ARG A 29 1.57 -16.91 8.33
C ARG A 29 1.34 -15.41 8.25
N LYS A 30 0.53 -14.95 7.31
CA LYS A 30 0.17 -13.55 7.12
C LYS A 30 -0.98 -13.40 6.13
N PRO A 31 -1.69 -12.27 6.14
CA PRO A 31 -2.67 -11.97 5.11
C PRO A 31 -2.01 -11.78 3.74
N TRP A 32 -2.75 -12.16 2.69
CA TRP A 32 -2.38 -12.00 1.29
C TRP A 32 -3.55 -11.40 0.53
N SER A 33 -3.29 -10.54 -0.45
CA SER A 33 -4.31 -10.16 -1.41
C SER A 33 -4.64 -11.32 -2.34
N ARG A 34 -5.85 -11.31 -2.92
CA ARG A 34 -6.30 -12.30 -3.93
C ARG A 34 -5.24 -12.50 -5.02
N ARG A 35 -4.74 -11.41 -5.59
CA ARG A 35 -3.72 -11.44 -6.65
C ARG A 35 -2.37 -11.99 -6.19
N GLU A 36 -1.91 -11.63 -5.02
CA GLU A 36 -0.63 -12.12 -4.49
C GLU A 36 -0.70 -13.62 -4.17
N LEU A 37 -1.81 -14.10 -3.58
CA LEU A 37 -2.03 -15.53 -3.31
C LEU A 37 -2.06 -16.33 -4.62
N ALA A 38 -2.83 -15.89 -5.61
CA ALA A 38 -2.89 -16.51 -6.92
C ALA A 38 -1.50 -16.59 -7.57
N ALA A 39 -0.73 -15.51 -7.54
CA ALA A 39 0.64 -15.48 -8.07
C ALA A 39 1.57 -16.45 -7.32
N ARG A 40 1.37 -16.66 -6.02
CA ARG A 40 2.14 -17.62 -5.22
C ARG A 40 1.82 -19.07 -5.58
N LEU A 41 0.55 -19.40 -5.78
CA LEU A 41 0.10 -20.74 -6.19
C LEU A 41 0.63 -21.08 -7.60
N ARG A 42 0.53 -20.14 -8.56
CA ARG A 42 1.10 -20.33 -9.91
C ARG A 42 2.61 -20.61 -9.87
N ARG A 43 3.35 -19.85 -9.09
CA ARG A 43 4.81 -20.08 -8.92
C ARG A 43 5.16 -21.42 -8.32
N ARG A 44 4.23 -22.03 -7.58
CA ARG A 44 4.37 -23.40 -7.03
C ARG A 44 3.89 -24.49 -7.97
N GLY A 45 3.46 -24.11 -9.18
CA GLY A 45 3.09 -25.05 -10.23
C GLY A 45 1.60 -25.40 -10.26
N ALA A 46 0.72 -24.63 -9.60
CA ALA A 46 -0.72 -24.81 -9.74
C ALA A 46 -1.18 -24.28 -11.11
N PRO A 47 -1.95 -25.08 -11.88
CA PRO A 47 -2.56 -24.65 -13.14
C PRO A 47 -3.50 -23.44 -12.94
N PRO A 48 -3.69 -22.58 -13.96
CA PRO A 48 -4.51 -21.38 -13.85
C PRO A 48 -5.93 -21.64 -13.34
N GLU A 49 -6.59 -22.67 -13.85
CA GLU A 49 -7.94 -23.10 -13.46
C GLU A 49 -8.00 -23.52 -11.99
N VAL A 50 -7.03 -24.31 -11.52
CA VAL A 50 -6.92 -24.73 -10.12
C VAL A 50 -6.69 -23.52 -9.20
N VAL A 51 -5.88 -22.55 -9.66
CA VAL A 51 -5.64 -21.32 -8.89
C VAL A 51 -6.91 -20.52 -8.74
N GLU A 52 -7.68 -20.33 -9.81
CA GLU A 52 -8.92 -19.56 -9.80
C GLU A 52 -9.96 -20.21 -8.86
N ASP A 53 -10.19 -21.51 -9.00
CA ASP A 53 -11.13 -22.27 -8.17
C ASP A 53 -10.76 -22.22 -6.68
N VAL A 54 -9.48 -22.45 -6.36
CA VAL A 54 -9.00 -22.42 -4.97
C VAL A 54 -9.10 -21.04 -4.36
N VAL A 55 -8.72 -20.00 -5.09
CA VAL A 55 -8.76 -18.63 -4.58
C VAL A 55 -10.21 -18.17 -4.42
N ALA A 56 -11.10 -18.47 -5.37
CA ALA A 56 -12.52 -18.16 -5.26
C ALA A 56 -13.18 -18.87 -4.06
N ALA A 57 -12.88 -20.15 -3.85
CA ALA A 57 -13.39 -20.90 -2.70
C ALA A 57 -12.91 -20.29 -1.36
N LEU A 58 -11.66 -19.84 -1.27
CA LEU A 58 -11.11 -19.19 -0.08
C LEU A 58 -11.70 -17.80 0.16
N GLU A 59 -12.06 -17.09 -0.91
CA GLU A 59 -12.75 -15.81 -0.86
C GLU A 59 -14.19 -15.98 -0.31
N VAL A 60 -14.94 -16.94 -0.81
CA VAL A 60 -16.28 -17.30 -0.29
C VAL A 60 -16.23 -17.71 1.19
N GLN A 61 -15.16 -18.39 1.61
CA GLN A 61 -14.94 -18.80 2.99
C GLN A 61 -14.41 -17.66 3.89
N GLY A 62 -14.14 -16.48 3.35
CA GLY A 62 -13.61 -15.34 4.09
C GLY A 62 -12.12 -15.41 4.46
N TYR A 63 -11.38 -16.41 3.99
CA TYR A 63 -9.92 -16.48 4.20
C TYR A 63 -9.13 -15.48 3.32
N VAL A 64 -9.72 -15.08 2.22
CA VAL A 64 -9.20 -14.04 1.32
C VAL A 64 -10.21 -12.90 1.26
N ASP A 65 -9.81 -11.72 1.70
CA ASP A 65 -10.63 -10.50 1.66
C ASP A 65 -9.71 -9.32 1.36
N ASP A 66 -9.79 -8.81 0.13
CA ASP A 66 -8.97 -7.68 -0.31
C ASP A 66 -9.32 -6.37 0.40
N ALA A 67 -10.56 -6.22 0.91
CA ALA A 67 -10.93 -5.05 1.69
C ALA A 67 -10.32 -5.09 3.10
N ALA A 68 -10.40 -6.25 3.78
CA ALA A 68 -9.75 -6.46 5.07
C ALA A 68 -8.22 -6.35 4.95
N PHE A 69 -7.64 -6.94 3.91
CA PHE A 69 -6.21 -6.81 3.60
C PHE A 69 -5.79 -5.35 3.44
N ALA A 70 -6.58 -4.56 2.69
CA ALA A 70 -6.29 -3.15 2.47
C ALA A 70 -6.33 -2.34 3.77
N ARG A 71 -7.33 -2.57 4.63
CA ARG A 71 -7.44 -1.92 5.96
C ARG A 71 -6.21 -2.23 6.81
N GLN A 72 -5.90 -3.51 7.02
CA GLN A 72 -4.75 -3.92 7.83
C GLN A 72 -3.42 -3.39 7.27
N TRP A 73 -3.27 -3.34 5.94
CA TRP A 73 -2.09 -2.80 5.28
C TRP A 73 -1.96 -1.30 5.49
N ALA A 74 -3.05 -0.55 5.38
CA ALA A 74 -3.10 0.89 5.59
C ALA A 74 -2.81 1.26 7.05
N ASP A 75 -3.47 0.63 8.01
CA ASP A 75 -3.32 0.88 9.46
C ASP A 75 -1.89 0.62 9.93
N GLY A 76 -1.32 -0.52 9.55
CA GLY A 76 0.04 -0.89 9.95
C GLY A 76 1.13 0.03 9.39
N ARG A 77 0.86 0.77 8.33
CA ARG A 77 1.80 1.69 7.69
C ARG A 77 1.53 3.15 7.99
N ALA A 78 0.28 3.55 8.13
CA ALA A 78 -0.08 4.90 8.55
C ALA A 78 0.56 5.24 9.90
N SER A 79 0.58 4.29 10.85
CA SER A 79 1.15 4.47 12.18
C SER A 79 2.68 4.49 12.21
N ARG A 80 3.35 3.70 11.34
CA ARG A 80 4.79 3.42 11.51
C ARG A 80 5.74 4.31 10.72
N ARG A 81 5.32 4.97 9.64
CA ARG A 81 6.27 5.59 8.70
C ARG A 81 5.91 6.98 8.18
N HIS A 82 4.91 7.66 8.71
CA HIS A 82 4.42 8.91 8.07
C HIS A 82 4.23 8.73 6.55
N LEU A 83 3.89 7.50 6.11
CA LEU A 83 3.65 7.18 4.72
C LEU A 83 2.28 7.73 4.33
N ARG A 84 2.23 8.38 3.21
CA ARG A 84 1.16 9.21 2.70
C ARG A 84 0.17 8.40 1.92
N SER A 85 -1.07 8.84 1.91
CA SER A 85 -2.20 8.18 1.29
C SER A 85 -1.96 7.79 -0.18
N LEU A 86 -1.36 8.69 -0.98
CA LEU A 86 -1.07 8.41 -2.40
C LEU A 86 -0.08 7.24 -2.59
N ARG A 87 1.00 7.22 -1.83
CA ARG A 87 1.99 6.15 -1.93
C ARG A 87 1.43 4.81 -1.46
N LEU A 88 0.64 4.80 -0.39
CA LEU A 88 -0.03 3.60 0.09
C LEU A 88 -1.09 3.10 -0.90
N ARG A 89 -1.80 4.04 -1.58
CA ARG A 89 -2.70 3.67 -2.68
C ARG A 89 -1.96 2.91 -3.78
N ASP A 90 -0.85 3.43 -4.26
CA ASP A 90 -0.05 2.79 -5.30
C ASP A 90 0.48 1.42 -4.87
N GLU A 91 0.87 1.27 -3.60
CA GLU A 91 1.25 -0.03 -3.04
C GLU A 91 0.10 -1.03 -3.07
N LEU A 92 -1.11 -0.64 -2.64
CA LEU A 92 -2.30 -1.50 -2.64
C LEU A 92 -2.72 -1.88 -4.07
N LEU A 93 -2.71 -0.94 -5.01
CA LEU A 93 -2.99 -1.22 -6.42
C LEU A 93 -1.97 -2.20 -7.03
N ARG A 94 -0.68 -2.04 -6.72
CA ARG A 94 0.36 -3.00 -7.12
C ARG A 94 0.18 -4.39 -6.53
N LYS A 95 -0.46 -4.50 -5.37
CA LYS A 95 -0.84 -5.77 -4.75
C LYS A 95 -2.12 -6.37 -5.32
N GLY A 96 -2.79 -5.66 -6.23
CA GLY A 96 -3.99 -6.11 -6.92
C GLY A 96 -5.29 -5.79 -6.20
N VAL A 97 -5.23 -5.02 -5.12
CA VAL A 97 -6.42 -4.50 -4.45
C VAL A 97 -7.11 -3.49 -5.37
N SER A 98 -8.44 -3.54 -5.46
CA SER A 98 -9.22 -2.60 -6.25
C SER A 98 -9.05 -1.16 -5.73
N ARG A 99 -9.18 -0.17 -6.63
CA ARG A 99 -9.13 1.25 -6.23
C ARG A 99 -10.17 1.56 -5.15
N ARG A 100 -11.39 1.02 -5.28
CA ARG A 100 -12.47 1.20 -4.30
C ARG A 100 -12.05 0.75 -2.90
N HIS A 101 -11.48 -0.45 -2.75
CA HIS A 101 -11.04 -0.98 -1.47
C HIS A 101 -9.82 -0.20 -0.93
N ALA A 102 -8.87 0.16 -1.80
CA ALA A 102 -7.72 0.97 -1.41
C ALA A 102 -8.15 2.35 -0.88
N ASP A 103 -9.02 3.06 -1.61
CA ASP A 103 -9.49 4.38 -1.20
C ASP A 103 -10.33 4.33 0.09
N ALA A 104 -11.15 3.30 0.29
CA ALA A 104 -11.92 3.12 1.51
C ALA A 104 -11.01 2.88 2.72
N ALA A 105 -10.03 1.98 2.60
CA ALA A 105 -9.06 1.70 3.65
C ALA A 105 -8.23 2.93 4.01
N LEU A 106 -7.80 3.70 3.02
CA LEU A 106 -7.03 4.93 3.25
C LEU A 106 -7.87 6.01 3.92
N ARG A 107 -9.12 6.22 3.50
CA ARG A 107 -10.01 7.16 4.20
C ARG A 107 -10.15 6.81 5.67
N GLN A 108 -10.34 5.54 6.01
CA GLN A 108 -10.44 5.09 7.39
C GLN A 108 -9.13 5.31 8.17
N ALA A 109 -8.01 4.80 7.67
CA ALA A 109 -6.71 4.89 8.34
C ALA A 109 -6.21 6.33 8.55
N PHE A 110 -6.64 7.26 7.69
CA PHE A 110 -6.23 8.66 7.76
C PHE A 110 -7.28 9.60 8.37
N ALA A 111 -8.53 9.15 8.57
CA ALA A 111 -9.55 9.95 9.25
C ALA A 111 -9.17 10.22 10.72
N GLU A 112 -8.63 9.22 11.41
CA GLU A 112 -8.28 9.33 12.84
C GLU A 112 -6.98 10.13 13.09
N THR A 113 -6.12 10.28 12.12
CA THR A 113 -4.79 10.88 12.28
C THR A 113 -4.58 12.18 11.50
N GLY A 114 -5.64 12.88 11.11
CA GLY A 114 -5.56 14.20 10.49
C GLY A 114 -4.41 14.35 9.48
N GLU A 115 -4.58 13.92 8.24
CA GLU A 115 -3.52 14.03 7.21
C GLU A 115 -3.03 15.48 7.08
N GLU A 116 -3.92 16.43 7.32
CA GLU A 116 -3.61 17.85 7.36
C GLU A 116 -2.70 18.23 8.55
N GLU A 117 -2.96 17.71 9.74
CA GLU A 117 -2.12 17.99 10.92
C GLU A 117 -0.71 17.42 10.75
N ARG A 118 -0.57 16.25 10.16
CA ARG A 118 0.74 15.68 9.82
C ARG A 118 1.48 16.47 8.76
N ALA A 119 0.76 16.92 7.73
CA ALA A 119 1.33 17.78 6.71
C ALA A 119 1.77 19.12 7.31
N LEU A 120 0.97 19.67 8.23
CA LEU A 120 1.26 20.90 8.96
C LEU A 120 2.50 20.75 9.84
N GLU A 121 2.66 19.65 10.56
CA GLU A 121 3.86 19.38 11.36
C GLU A 121 5.12 19.31 10.48
N VAL A 122 5.06 18.60 9.36
CA VAL A 122 6.16 18.52 8.39
C VAL A 122 6.49 19.92 7.83
N ALA A 123 5.47 20.70 7.53
CA ALA A 123 5.61 22.04 7.00
C ALA A 123 6.26 22.99 8.03
N ARG A 124 5.79 22.99 9.28
CA ARG A 124 6.36 23.79 10.39
C ARG A 124 7.84 23.48 10.62
N ARG A 125 8.24 22.23 10.56
CA ARG A 125 9.66 21.83 10.70
C ARG A 125 10.52 22.29 9.53
N ARG A 126 9.98 22.33 8.31
CA ARG A 126 10.73 22.65 7.10
C ARG A 126 10.78 24.14 6.77
N LEU A 127 9.71 24.87 7.06
CA LEU A 127 9.52 26.27 6.68
C LEU A 127 10.65 27.21 7.16
N PRO A 128 11.15 27.12 8.42
CA PRO A 128 12.22 28.01 8.89
C PRO A 128 13.50 27.88 8.08
N ALA A 129 13.87 26.69 7.67
CA ALA A 129 15.05 26.46 6.84
C ALA A 129 14.88 27.01 5.42
N LEU A 130 13.66 26.93 4.86
CA LEU A 130 13.36 27.48 3.54
C LEU A 130 13.34 29.01 3.56
N ARG A 131 12.81 29.64 4.60
CA ARG A 131 12.80 31.09 4.79
C ARG A 131 14.21 31.66 4.91
N ARG A 132 15.09 31.01 5.67
CA ARG A 132 16.50 31.42 5.77
C ARG A 132 17.24 31.40 4.42
N GLN A 133 16.83 30.53 3.50
CA GLN A 133 17.44 30.48 2.16
C GLN A 133 16.86 31.54 1.21
N ASN A 134 15.57 31.71 1.18
CA ASN A 134 14.87 32.69 0.36
C ASN A 134 13.41 32.79 0.79
N THR A 135 13.00 33.89 1.39
CA THR A 135 11.65 34.10 1.91
C THR A 135 10.59 34.04 0.81
N ASP A 136 10.81 34.69 -0.33
CA ASP A 136 9.83 34.80 -1.42
C ASP A 136 9.56 33.42 -2.10
N ARG A 137 10.55 32.56 -2.09
CA ARG A 137 10.46 31.21 -2.67
C ARG A 137 10.14 30.12 -1.64
N ALA A 138 9.97 30.48 -0.38
CA ALA A 138 9.73 29.49 0.68
C ALA A 138 8.39 28.74 0.49
N ALA A 139 7.31 29.45 0.16
CA ALA A 139 6.00 28.85 -0.05
C ALA A 139 5.96 27.90 -1.27
N PRO A 140 6.41 28.27 -2.48
CA PRO A 140 6.52 27.33 -3.60
C PRO A 140 7.40 26.12 -3.28
N LYS A 141 8.56 26.30 -2.66
CA LYS A 141 9.45 25.20 -2.28
C LYS A 141 8.81 24.28 -1.24
N LEU A 142 8.04 24.82 -0.30
CA LEU A 142 7.33 24.03 0.70
C LEU A 142 6.20 23.22 0.07
N ARG A 143 5.42 23.83 -0.85
CA ARG A 143 4.42 23.15 -1.65
C ARG A 143 5.01 21.93 -2.35
N ASP A 144 6.09 22.14 -3.11
CA ASP A 144 6.74 21.07 -3.87
C ASP A 144 7.33 19.99 -2.94
N HIS A 145 7.82 20.39 -1.77
CA HIS A 145 8.28 19.46 -0.75
C HIS A 145 7.15 18.57 -0.23
N LEU A 146 5.97 19.12 0.07
CA LEU A 146 4.81 18.35 0.54
C LEU A 146 4.24 17.45 -0.57
N LEU A 147 4.13 17.96 -1.81
CA LEU A 147 3.69 17.17 -2.96
C LEU A 147 4.64 16.00 -3.25
N ARG A 148 5.95 16.23 -3.30
CA ARG A 148 6.94 15.15 -3.45
C ARG A 148 6.87 14.15 -2.31
N ARG A 149 6.46 14.60 -1.17
CA ARG A 149 6.17 13.77 -0.05
C ARG A 149 4.83 13.02 -0.19
N GLY A 150 4.00 13.22 -1.20
CA GLY A 150 2.76 12.51 -1.52
C GLY A 150 1.56 12.98 -0.70
N TYR A 151 1.59 14.18 -0.14
CA TYR A 151 0.38 14.78 0.41
C TYR A 151 -0.54 15.19 -0.73
N PRO A 152 -1.87 14.98 -0.61
CA PRO A 152 -2.84 15.41 -1.63
C PRO A 152 -2.78 16.91 -1.87
N PRO A 153 -2.98 17.38 -3.12
CA PRO A 153 -2.90 18.81 -3.45
C PRO A 153 -3.85 19.71 -2.64
N ASP A 154 -5.04 19.21 -2.30
CA ASP A 154 -6.02 19.91 -1.47
C ASP A 154 -5.55 20.07 -0.01
N VAL A 155 -4.92 19.03 0.56
CA VAL A 155 -4.29 19.08 1.88
C VAL A 155 -3.12 20.07 1.88
N VAL A 156 -2.26 20.02 0.86
CA VAL A 156 -1.13 20.93 0.72
C VAL A 156 -1.61 22.38 0.64
N ARG A 157 -2.67 22.66 -0.12
CA ARG A 157 -3.26 24.00 -0.23
C ARG A 157 -3.79 24.50 1.12
N ARG A 158 -4.53 23.69 1.88
CA ARG A 158 -5.02 24.05 3.22
C ARG A 158 -3.90 24.33 4.20
N VAL A 159 -2.87 23.49 4.21
CA VAL A 159 -1.68 23.67 5.07
C VAL A 159 -0.94 24.97 4.75
N LEU A 160 -0.69 25.25 3.48
CA LEU A 160 -0.04 26.50 3.07
C LEU A 160 -0.86 27.72 3.46
N HIS A 161 -2.17 27.67 3.20
CA HIS A 161 -3.07 28.77 3.58
C HIS A 161 -3.09 29.00 5.10
N ARG A 162 -3.12 27.94 5.90
CA ARG A 162 -3.08 28.04 7.37
C ARG A 162 -1.76 28.62 7.89
N LEU A 163 -0.62 28.22 7.31
CA LEU A 163 0.69 28.73 7.71
C LEU A 163 0.96 30.17 7.27
N LEU A 164 0.48 30.56 6.09
CA LEU A 164 0.71 31.90 5.57
C LEU A 164 -0.22 32.95 6.15
N ARG A 165 -1.42 32.57 6.63
CA ARG A 165 -2.32 33.48 7.36
C ARG A 165 -1.82 33.82 8.75
N VAL A 166 -1.23 32.86 9.46
CA VAL A 166 -0.67 33.10 10.80
C VAL A 166 0.47 34.12 10.75
N ASP A 167 1.18 34.20 9.63
CA ASP A 167 2.30 35.15 9.47
C ASP A 167 1.87 36.57 9.04
N THR A 168 0.57 36.77 8.73
CA THR A 168 0.06 38.09 8.34
C THR A 168 -0.61 38.80 9.53
N GLU A 169 -0.78 38.10 10.65
CA GLU A 169 -1.42 38.60 11.88
C GLU A 169 -0.42 38.88 13.02
N GLU A 170 0.90 38.71 12.81
CA GLU A 170 1.99 39.14 13.70
C GLU A 170 2.70 40.37 13.10
#